data_a2459181cfd652acd5d00aaabc7f55e8
#
_entry.id   a2459181cfd652acd5d00aaabc7f55e8
#
_cell.length_a   1.000
_cell.length_b   1.000
_cell.length_c   1.000
_cell.angle_alpha   90.00
_cell.angle_beta   90.00
_cell.angle_gamma   90.00
#
_symmetry.space_group_name_H-M   'P 1'
#
loop_
_entity.id
_entity.type
_entity.pdbx_description
1 polymer ?
#
loop_
_entity_poly.entity_id
_entity_poly.type
_entity_poly.pdbx_seq_one_letter_code
_entity_poly.pdbx_strand_id
1 'polypeptide(L)'
;PLLNLFTFSWGNHTLHFILLAPTIFFTILAGGETAILKGLGKLKALAVQSSLLALLSLLFSVPIYGYFGEQGILVVLFLLALSQWFLAFWFSRKEQPFRLCFSRSQLVKAFPMVRLGLSFVLAGMMSSGAEFLVRAFLNQQGDLAVVGLFNSGITLVLVYGGMIFSVMETDYYPRLSAVKSEESGMVEAENRNLIVNRQLD
;
A
#
# COMPACT_ATOMS: atom_id res chain seq x y z
N PRO A 1 2.40 19.45 -16.98
CA PRO A 1 3.19 19.91 -18.16
C PRO A 1 4.51 19.15 -18.29
N LEU A 2 5.34 19.00 -17.22
CA LEU A 2 6.64 18.32 -17.29
C LEU A 2 6.54 16.83 -17.65
N LEU A 3 5.57 16.11 -17.10
CA LEU A 3 5.32 14.69 -17.43
C LEU A 3 4.91 14.51 -18.89
N ASN A 4 4.16 15.45 -19.46
CA ASN A 4 3.75 15.39 -20.86
C ASN A 4 4.94 15.60 -21.84
N LEU A 5 6.00 16.26 -21.37
CA LEU A 5 7.24 16.50 -22.12
C LEU A 5 8.14 15.25 -22.15
N PHE A 6 8.04 14.41 -21.10
CA PHE A 6 8.87 13.20 -20.95
C PHE A 6 8.20 11.91 -21.45
N THR A 7 6.86 11.85 -21.48
CA THR A 7 6.18 10.57 -21.65
C THR A 7 5.62 10.31 -23.05
N PHE A 8 5.37 11.24 -23.95
CA PHE A 8 4.97 10.95 -25.33
C PHE A 8 4.35 12.14 -26.06
N SER A 9 4.61 12.23 -27.36
CA SER A 9 3.99 13.13 -28.36
C SER A 9 2.52 12.78 -28.72
N TRP A 10 1.77 12.13 -27.84
CA TRP A 10 0.42 11.68 -28.07
C TRP A 10 -0.60 12.53 -27.31
N GLY A 11 -0.87 13.74 -27.80
CA GLY A 11 -2.02 14.56 -27.38
C GLY A 11 -1.91 15.24 -26.01
N ASN A 12 -2.80 16.18 -25.74
CA ASN A 12 -2.87 16.94 -24.48
C ASN A 12 -3.60 16.14 -23.38
N HIS A 13 -2.89 15.27 -22.65
CA HIS A 13 -3.44 14.50 -21.55
C HIS A 13 -3.34 15.20 -20.18
N THR A 14 -3.17 16.53 -20.16
CA THR A 14 -3.02 17.30 -18.92
C THR A 14 -4.21 17.15 -17.97
N LEU A 15 -5.43 17.07 -18.48
CA LEU A 15 -6.64 16.83 -17.69
C LEU A 15 -6.62 15.46 -17.01
N HIS A 16 -6.12 14.45 -17.70
CA HIS A 16 -6.01 13.10 -17.19
C HIS A 16 -5.04 13.02 -16.01
N PHE A 17 -3.90 13.73 -16.10
CA PHE A 17 -2.93 13.81 -15.00
C PHE A 17 -3.43 14.61 -13.80
N ILE A 18 -4.25 15.65 -14.02
CA ILE A 18 -4.87 16.42 -12.92
C ILE A 18 -5.87 15.54 -12.15
N LEU A 19 -6.65 14.70 -12.85
CA LEU A 19 -7.59 13.76 -12.22
C LEU A 19 -6.91 12.61 -11.47
N LEU A 20 -5.67 12.24 -11.85
CA LEU A 20 -4.89 11.25 -11.14
C LEU A 20 -4.40 11.74 -9.77
N ALA A 21 -4.16 13.04 -9.59
CA ALA A 21 -3.67 13.58 -8.32
C ALA A 21 -4.60 13.28 -7.13
N PRO A 22 -5.93 13.56 -7.18
CA PRO A 22 -6.83 13.19 -6.10
C PRO A 22 -6.95 11.67 -5.92
N THR A 23 -6.85 10.88 -6.99
CA THR A 23 -6.85 9.42 -6.91
C THR A 23 -5.67 8.92 -6.06
N ILE A 24 -4.46 9.41 -6.33
CA ILE A 24 -3.25 9.09 -5.55
C ILE A 24 -3.42 9.54 -4.10
N PHE A 25 -3.95 10.72 -3.86
CA PHE A 25 -4.19 11.24 -2.51
C PHE A 25 -5.08 10.31 -1.69
N PHE A 26 -6.25 9.90 -2.22
CA PHE A 26 -7.15 8.97 -1.54
C PHE A 26 -6.56 7.59 -1.36
N THR A 27 -5.78 7.10 -2.31
CA THR A 27 -5.08 5.81 -2.21
C THR A 27 -4.05 5.82 -1.07
N ILE A 28 -3.29 6.90 -0.91
CA ILE A 28 -2.31 7.04 0.19
C ILE A 28 -3.03 7.09 1.54
N LEU A 29 -4.12 7.85 1.66
CA LEU A 29 -4.93 7.90 2.88
C LEU A 29 -5.51 6.52 3.23
N ALA A 30 -6.04 5.80 2.25
CA ALA A 30 -6.55 4.44 2.43
C ALA A 30 -5.45 3.47 2.88
N GLY A 31 -4.24 3.61 2.32
CA GLY A 31 -3.07 2.83 2.72
C GLY A 31 -2.71 3.03 4.20
N GLY A 32 -2.75 4.27 4.69
CA GLY A 32 -2.53 4.60 6.10
C GLY A 32 -3.53 3.93 7.04
N GLU A 33 -4.82 4.03 6.73
CA GLU A 33 -5.88 3.40 7.53
C GLU A 33 -5.79 1.85 7.49
N THR A 34 -5.47 1.28 6.34
CA THR A 34 -5.25 -0.16 6.19
C THR A 34 -4.03 -0.63 6.99
N ALA A 35 -2.96 0.17 7.05
CA ALA A 35 -1.78 -0.14 7.86
C ALA A 35 -2.11 -0.18 9.36
N ILE A 36 -3.01 0.71 9.85
CA ILE A 36 -3.50 0.68 11.23
C ILE A 36 -4.24 -0.64 11.50
N LEU A 37 -5.16 -1.06 10.62
CA LEU A 37 -5.89 -2.32 10.76
C LEU A 37 -4.96 -3.54 10.75
N LYS A 38 -3.93 -3.54 9.89
CA LYS A 38 -2.89 -4.58 9.88
C LYS A 38 -2.10 -4.60 11.18
N GLY A 39 -1.67 -3.44 11.69
CA GLY A 39 -0.94 -3.32 12.95
C GLY A 39 -1.73 -3.79 14.17
N LEU A 40 -3.06 -3.66 14.14
CA LEU A 40 -3.97 -4.16 15.18
C LEU A 40 -4.28 -5.66 15.05
N GLY A 41 -3.79 -6.35 14.01
CA GLY A 41 -4.08 -7.76 13.75
C GLY A 41 -5.55 -8.06 13.44
N LYS A 42 -6.32 -7.05 12.98
CA LYS A 42 -7.76 -7.20 12.69
C LYS A 42 -8.00 -7.83 11.31
N LEU A 43 -7.54 -9.06 11.13
CA LEU A 43 -7.60 -9.80 9.86
C LEU A 43 -9.02 -9.95 9.30
N LYS A 44 -10.03 -10.14 10.18
CA LYS A 44 -11.45 -10.21 9.76
C LYS A 44 -11.91 -8.89 9.12
N ALA A 45 -11.56 -7.76 9.72
CA ALA A 45 -11.92 -6.44 9.19
C ALA A 45 -11.26 -6.20 7.83
N LEU A 46 -9.98 -6.58 7.68
CA LEU A 46 -9.25 -6.49 6.41
C LEU A 46 -9.86 -7.38 5.32
N ALA A 47 -10.22 -8.61 5.65
CA ALA A 47 -10.85 -9.54 4.71
C ALA A 47 -12.21 -9.03 4.23
N VAL A 48 -13.06 -8.55 5.15
CA VAL A 48 -14.36 -7.97 4.79
C VAL A 48 -14.19 -6.71 3.97
N GLN A 49 -13.26 -5.81 4.34
CA GLN A 49 -12.93 -4.60 3.58
C GLN A 49 -12.51 -4.94 2.14
N SER A 50 -11.60 -5.90 1.96
CA SER A 50 -11.11 -6.31 0.65
C SER A 50 -12.20 -6.95 -0.20
N SER A 51 -13.05 -7.79 0.40
CA SER A 51 -14.19 -8.41 -0.30
C SER A 51 -15.22 -7.37 -0.73
N LEU A 52 -15.53 -6.40 0.14
CA LEU A 52 -16.46 -5.31 -0.18
C LEU A 52 -15.90 -4.41 -1.29
N LEU A 53 -14.59 -4.11 -1.24
CA LEU A 53 -13.93 -3.33 -2.28
C LEU A 53 -13.97 -4.06 -3.64
N ALA A 54 -13.77 -5.38 -3.66
CA ALA A 54 -13.88 -6.19 -4.88
C ALA A 54 -15.28 -6.15 -5.47
N LEU A 55 -16.33 -6.25 -4.64
CA LEU A 55 -17.71 -6.12 -5.09
C LEU A 55 -18.00 -4.72 -5.64
N LEU A 56 -17.57 -3.67 -4.95
CA LEU A 56 -17.73 -2.30 -5.41
C LEU A 56 -16.95 -2.04 -6.71
N SER A 57 -15.78 -2.65 -6.88
CA SER A 57 -15.01 -2.52 -8.10
C SER A 57 -15.76 -3.10 -9.31
N LEU A 58 -16.38 -4.25 -9.16
CA LEU A 58 -17.24 -4.84 -10.20
C LEU A 58 -18.47 -3.97 -10.47
N LEU A 59 -19.11 -3.48 -9.41
CA LEU A 59 -20.32 -2.66 -9.54
C LEU A 59 -20.07 -1.35 -10.27
N PHE A 60 -18.90 -0.73 -10.09
CA PHE A 60 -18.55 0.53 -10.76
C PHE A 60 -17.90 0.31 -12.13
N SER A 61 -17.00 -0.68 -12.25
CA SER A 61 -16.26 -0.86 -13.50
C SER A 61 -17.13 -1.38 -14.62
N VAL A 62 -18.00 -2.36 -14.37
CA VAL A 62 -18.85 -2.94 -15.42
C VAL A 62 -19.76 -1.92 -16.11
N PRO A 63 -20.58 -1.13 -15.40
CA PRO A 63 -21.44 -0.17 -16.07
C PRO A 63 -20.67 1.01 -16.69
N ILE A 64 -19.62 1.50 -16.02
CA ILE A 64 -18.88 2.66 -16.53
C ILE A 64 -18.11 2.29 -17.81
N TYR A 65 -17.46 1.12 -17.86
CA TYR A 65 -16.80 0.68 -19.08
C TYR A 65 -17.79 0.33 -20.20
N GLY A 66 -18.96 -0.16 -19.83
CA GLY A 66 -20.03 -0.44 -20.81
C GLY A 66 -20.58 0.82 -21.47
N TYR A 67 -20.69 1.95 -20.75
CA TYR A 67 -21.25 3.20 -21.27
C TYR A 67 -20.21 4.17 -21.82
N PHE A 68 -19.06 4.30 -21.17
CA PHE A 68 -18.04 5.32 -21.49
C PHE A 68 -16.79 4.74 -22.17
N GLY A 69 -16.65 3.42 -22.27
CA GLY A 69 -15.50 2.78 -22.87
C GLY A 69 -14.18 3.23 -22.22
N GLU A 70 -13.19 3.56 -23.05
CA GLU A 70 -11.85 3.96 -22.60
C GLU A 70 -11.83 5.27 -21.79
N GLN A 71 -12.76 6.19 -22.06
CA GLN A 71 -12.84 7.47 -21.32
C GLN A 71 -13.29 7.28 -19.87
N GLY A 72 -13.96 6.18 -19.56
CA GLY A 72 -14.40 5.81 -18.22
C GLY A 72 -13.29 5.37 -17.27
N ILE A 73 -12.10 5.05 -17.77
CA ILE A 73 -11.00 4.48 -16.96
C ILE A 73 -10.63 5.37 -15.78
N LEU A 74 -10.47 6.67 -16.00
CA LEU A 74 -10.08 7.61 -14.94
C LEU A 74 -11.19 7.81 -13.90
N VAL A 75 -12.44 7.82 -14.34
CA VAL A 75 -13.60 7.96 -13.45
C VAL A 75 -13.70 6.73 -12.54
N VAL A 76 -13.50 5.52 -13.10
CA VAL A 76 -13.49 4.28 -12.33
C VAL A 76 -12.34 4.29 -11.32
N LEU A 77 -11.11 4.65 -11.71
CA LEU A 77 -9.97 4.73 -10.81
C LEU A 77 -10.21 5.68 -9.64
N PHE A 78 -10.79 6.85 -9.91
CA PHE A 78 -11.13 7.82 -8.87
C PHE A 78 -12.19 7.29 -7.91
N LEU A 79 -13.28 6.71 -8.44
CA LEU A 79 -14.35 6.12 -7.63
C LEU A 79 -13.85 4.96 -6.77
N LEU A 80 -12.96 4.12 -7.31
CA LEU A 80 -12.35 3.03 -6.57
C LEU A 80 -11.44 3.54 -5.45
N ALA A 81 -10.60 4.54 -5.70
CA ALA A 81 -9.74 5.13 -4.68
C ALA A 81 -10.57 5.77 -3.56
N LEU A 82 -11.64 6.47 -3.90
CA LEU A 82 -12.56 7.08 -2.94
C LEU A 82 -13.30 6.01 -2.11
N SER A 83 -13.78 4.95 -2.76
CA SER A 83 -14.43 3.81 -2.10
C SER A 83 -13.46 3.08 -1.16
N GLN A 84 -12.22 2.87 -1.60
CA GLN A 84 -11.18 2.25 -0.78
C GLN A 84 -10.89 3.07 0.47
N TRP A 85 -10.72 4.40 0.32
CA TRP A 85 -10.51 5.29 1.46
C TRP A 85 -11.70 5.28 2.40
N PHE A 86 -12.93 5.39 1.89
CA PHE A 86 -14.14 5.39 2.70
C PHE A 86 -14.31 4.10 3.50
N LEU A 87 -14.11 2.94 2.88
CA LEU A 87 -14.16 1.65 3.54
C LEU A 87 -13.06 1.51 4.60
N ALA A 88 -11.81 1.85 4.25
CA ALA A 88 -10.70 1.78 5.19
C ALA A 88 -10.95 2.66 6.41
N PHE A 89 -11.41 3.90 6.19
CA PHE A 89 -11.77 4.84 7.24
C PHE A 89 -12.91 4.32 8.12
N TRP A 90 -13.97 3.77 7.52
CA TRP A 90 -15.11 3.21 8.27
C TRP A 90 -14.68 2.06 9.19
N PHE A 91 -13.93 1.10 8.66
CA PHE A 91 -13.47 -0.04 9.44
C PHE A 91 -12.43 0.36 10.50
N SER A 92 -11.52 1.27 10.18
CA SER A 92 -10.54 1.79 11.13
C SER A 92 -11.20 2.50 12.31
N ARG A 93 -12.21 3.34 12.05
CA ARG A 93 -12.96 4.06 13.08
C ARG A 93 -13.79 3.16 13.98
N LYS A 94 -14.33 2.07 13.43
CA LYS A 94 -15.09 1.09 14.22
C LYS A 94 -14.23 0.38 15.25
N GLU A 95 -12.97 0.16 14.93
CA GLU A 95 -12.03 -0.58 15.79
C GLU A 95 -11.28 0.32 16.78
N GLN A 96 -11.05 1.57 16.44
CA GLN A 96 -10.43 2.54 17.35
C GLN A 96 -11.04 3.94 17.22
N PRO A 97 -11.44 4.57 18.37
CA PRO A 97 -11.83 5.97 18.37
C PRO A 97 -10.58 6.84 18.12
N PHE A 98 -10.69 7.72 17.16
CA PHE A 98 -9.61 8.61 16.76
C PHE A 98 -9.24 9.58 17.89
N ARG A 99 -8.09 9.41 18.49
CA ARG A 99 -7.49 10.40 19.40
C ARG A 99 -6.27 11.02 18.71
N LEU A 100 -6.47 12.18 18.11
CA LEU A 100 -5.35 13.02 17.66
C LEU A 100 -4.63 13.59 18.89
N CYS A 101 -3.68 12.87 19.44
CA CYS A 101 -2.72 13.41 20.36
C CYS A 101 -1.47 13.84 19.60
N PHE A 102 -1.44 15.07 19.11
CA PHE A 102 -0.24 15.68 18.54
C PHE A 102 0.69 16.08 19.69
N SER A 103 1.52 15.14 20.15
CA SER A 103 2.59 15.45 21.10
C SER A 103 3.94 15.43 20.36
N ARG A 104 4.76 16.44 20.63
CA ARG A 104 6.13 16.54 20.08
C ARG A 104 6.98 15.32 20.41
N SER A 105 6.75 14.69 21.54
CA SER A 105 7.38 13.44 21.96
C SER A 105 7.02 12.26 21.05
N GLN A 106 5.78 12.20 20.54
CA GLN A 106 5.35 11.14 19.64
C GLN A 106 5.94 11.32 18.24
N LEU A 107 6.12 12.54 17.76
CA LEU A 107 6.79 12.84 16.49
C LEU A 107 8.25 12.36 16.48
N VAL A 108 8.98 12.58 17.58
CA VAL A 108 10.36 12.12 17.70
C VAL A 108 10.44 10.58 17.71
N LYS A 109 9.49 9.92 18.36
CA LYS A 109 9.42 8.44 18.38
C LYS A 109 9.00 7.85 17.01
N ALA A 110 8.28 8.60 16.19
CA ALA A 110 7.88 8.19 14.84
C ALA A 110 9.01 8.34 13.80
N PHE A 111 10.03 9.15 14.07
CA PHE A 111 11.12 9.41 13.11
C PHE A 111 11.87 8.16 12.62
N PRO A 112 12.22 7.15 13.44
CA PRO A 112 12.80 5.91 12.97
C PRO A 112 11.90 5.14 11.99
N MET A 113 10.57 5.20 12.21
CA MET A 113 9.57 4.59 11.31
C MET A 113 9.53 5.30 9.95
N VAL A 114 9.64 6.63 9.94
CA VAL A 114 9.71 7.40 8.68
C VAL A 114 10.98 7.06 7.91
N ARG A 115 12.12 6.93 8.58
CA ARG A 115 13.39 6.53 7.94
C ARG A 115 13.30 5.14 7.33
N LEU A 116 12.70 4.19 8.05
CA LEU A 116 12.45 2.84 7.56
C LEU A 116 11.52 2.87 6.33
N GLY A 117 10.41 3.62 6.41
CA GLY A 117 9.47 3.79 5.31
C GLY A 117 10.13 4.39 4.07
N LEU A 118 11.02 5.37 4.22
CA LEU A 118 11.77 5.96 3.11
C LEU A 118 12.65 4.92 2.41
N SER A 119 13.31 4.02 3.17
CA SER A 119 14.10 2.94 2.58
C SER A 119 13.25 1.99 1.75
N PHE A 120 12.04 1.64 2.23
CA PHE A 120 11.10 0.83 1.45
C PHE A 120 10.60 1.54 0.20
N VAL A 121 10.32 2.84 0.27
CA VAL A 121 9.93 3.64 -0.91
C VAL A 121 11.03 3.65 -1.94
N LEU A 122 12.29 3.86 -1.53
CA LEU A 122 13.44 3.83 -2.45
C LEU A 122 13.60 2.46 -3.11
N ALA A 123 13.51 1.37 -2.35
CA ALA A 123 13.55 0.02 -2.90
C ALA A 123 12.41 -0.23 -3.90
N GLY A 124 11.19 0.20 -3.59
CA GLY A 124 10.05 0.13 -4.49
C GLY A 124 10.23 0.96 -5.76
N MET A 125 10.80 2.16 -5.65
CA MET A 125 11.13 2.99 -6.81
C MET A 125 12.17 2.32 -7.73
N MET A 126 13.19 1.69 -7.16
CA MET A 126 14.18 0.94 -7.95
C MET A 126 13.54 -0.25 -8.67
N SER A 127 12.68 -1.01 -7.99
CA SER A 127 11.97 -2.14 -8.60
C SER A 127 11.05 -1.68 -9.73
N SER A 128 10.21 -0.69 -9.49
CA SER A 128 9.30 -0.14 -10.52
C SER A 128 10.07 0.53 -11.66
N GLY A 129 11.21 1.17 -11.35
CA GLY A 129 12.12 1.74 -12.35
C GLY A 129 12.73 0.67 -13.25
N ALA A 130 13.17 -0.45 -12.70
CA ALA A 130 13.69 -1.57 -13.48
C ALA A 130 12.61 -2.16 -14.41
N GLU A 131 11.38 -2.37 -13.90
CA GLU A 131 10.27 -2.82 -14.73
C GLU A 131 9.95 -1.83 -15.86
N PHE A 132 9.97 -0.53 -15.56
CA PHE A 132 9.74 0.50 -16.57
C PHE A 132 10.81 0.47 -17.66
N LEU A 133 12.10 0.33 -17.29
CA LEU A 133 13.19 0.23 -18.25
C LEU A 133 13.06 -0.99 -19.15
N VAL A 134 12.71 -2.14 -18.60
CA VAL A 134 12.47 -3.36 -19.40
C VAL A 134 11.32 -3.14 -20.39
N ARG A 135 10.21 -2.57 -19.93
CA ARG A 135 9.07 -2.26 -20.84
C ARG A 135 9.44 -1.25 -21.91
N ALA A 136 10.19 -0.21 -21.56
CA ALA A 136 10.66 0.80 -22.50
C ALA A 136 11.58 0.18 -23.56
N PHE A 137 12.50 -0.69 -23.15
CA PHE A 137 13.39 -1.40 -24.06
C PHE A 137 12.61 -2.34 -25.01
N LEU A 138 11.67 -3.11 -24.49
CA LEU A 138 10.83 -3.98 -25.30
C LEU A 138 9.98 -3.21 -26.30
N ASN A 139 9.49 -2.04 -25.93
CA ASN A 139 8.71 -1.18 -26.82
C ASN A 139 9.55 -0.55 -27.93
N GLN A 140 10.85 -0.31 -27.69
CA GLN A 140 11.76 0.22 -28.73
C GLN A 140 12.24 -0.84 -29.72
N GLN A 141 12.43 -2.06 -29.26
CA GLN A 141 13.01 -3.16 -30.07
C GLN A 141 11.97 -4.12 -30.65
N GLY A 142 10.74 -4.09 -30.14
CA GLY A 142 9.69 -5.04 -30.49
C GLY A 142 8.37 -4.37 -30.87
N ASP A 143 7.43 -5.21 -31.28
CA ASP A 143 6.06 -4.77 -31.52
C ASP A 143 5.27 -4.70 -30.20
N LEU A 144 4.19 -3.92 -30.18
CA LEU A 144 3.25 -3.81 -29.06
C LEU A 144 2.73 -5.19 -28.56
N ALA A 145 2.65 -6.16 -29.46
CA ALA A 145 2.29 -7.53 -29.12
C ALA A 145 3.29 -8.20 -28.15
N VAL A 146 4.58 -7.95 -28.31
CA VAL A 146 5.65 -8.49 -27.44
C VAL A 146 5.55 -7.87 -26.05
N VAL A 147 5.30 -6.57 -25.97
CA VAL A 147 5.08 -5.88 -24.68
C VAL A 147 3.84 -6.43 -23.97
N GLY A 148 2.77 -6.69 -24.73
CA GLY A 148 1.54 -7.30 -24.22
C GLY A 148 1.76 -8.68 -23.63
N LEU A 149 2.46 -9.57 -24.35
CA LEU A 149 2.82 -10.92 -23.87
C LEU A 149 3.72 -10.86 -22.62
N PHE A 150 4.71 -10.01 -22.61
CA PHE A 150 5.58 -9.81 -21.46
C PHE A 150 4.79 -9.33 -20.22
N ASN A 151 3.91 -8.34 -20.40
CA ASN A 151 3.06 -7.85 -19.31
C ASN A 151 2.13 -8.93 -18.77
N SER A 152 1.54 -9.75 -19.65
CA SER A 152 0.67 -10.86 -19.25
C SER A 152 1.44 -11.90 -18.43
N GLY A 153 2.63 -12.29 -18.89
CA GLY A 153 3.47 -13.26 -18.17
C GLY A 153 3.94 -12.73 -16.81
N ILE A 154 4.45 -11.52 -16.76
CA ILE A 154 4.93 -10.92 -15.51
C ILE A 154 3.78 -10.69 -14.51
N THR A 155 2.61 -10.29 -14.99
CA THR A 155 1.42 -10.11 -14.14
C THR A 155 0.99 -11.43 -13.50
N LEU A 156 1.00 -12.53 -14.25
CA LEU A 156 0.74 -13.86 -13.70
C LEU A 156 1.70 -14.20 -12.55
N VAL A 157 3.00 -14.03 -12.77
CA VAL A 157 4.02 -14.31 -11.76
C VAL A 157 3.87 -13.41 -10.53
N LEU A 158 3.70 -12.10 -10.73
CA LEU A 158 3.59 -11.15 -9.63
C LEU A 158 2.29 -11.29 -8.85
N VAL A 159 1.17 -11.54 -9.51
CA VAL A 159 -0.13 -11.70 -8.83
C VAL A 159 -0.17 -13.01 -8.07
N TYR A 160 0.12 -14.14 -8.68
CA TYR A 160 0.04 -15.43 -7.99
C TYR A 160 1.18 -15.63 -6.98
N GLY A 161 2.41 -15.27 -7.33
CA GLY A 161 3.53 -15.27 -6.38
C GLY A 161 3.32 -14.28 -5.25
N GLY A 162 2.88 -13.06 -5.56
CA GLY A 162 2.59 -12.02 -4.58
C GLY A 162 1.47 -12.39 -3.61
N MET A 163 0.44 -13.11 -4.05
CA MET A 163 -0.62 -13.62 -3.16
C MET A 163 -0.06 -14.52 -2.06
N ILE A 164 0.83 -15.45 -2.39
CA ILE A 164 1.44 -16.35 -1.41
C ILE A 164 2.23 -15.54 -0.39
N PHE A 165 3.07 -14.62 -0.85
CA PHE A 165 3.87 -13.78 0.03
C PHE A 165 3.02 -12.82 0.88
N SER A 166 1.95 -12.25 0.33
CA SER A 166 1.08 -11.32 1.07
C SER A 166 0.30 -12.00 2.20
N VAL A 167 -0.11 -13.25 2.01
CA VAL A 167 -0.74 -14.05 3.07
C VAL A 167 0.27 -14.35 4.18
N MET A 168 1.48 -14.79 3.82
CA MET A 168 2.55 -15.01 4.78
C MET A 168 2.91 -13.72 5.55
N GLU A 169 3.04 -12.60 4.85
CA GLU A 169 3.33 -11.31 5.45
C GLU A 169 2.26 -10.91 6.48
N THR A 170 1.01 -11.07 6.15
CA THR A 170 -0.10 -10.64 7.00
C THR A 170 -0.24 -11.46 8.29
N ASP A 171 0.12 -12.74 8.27
CA ASP A 171 0.08 -13.62 9.47
C ASP A 171 1.42 -13.66 10.22
N TYR A 172 2.53 -13.67 9.50
CA TYR A 172 3.85 -13.88 10.06
C TYR A 172 4.41 -12.65 10.81
N TYR A 173 4.28 -11.44 10.25
CA TYR A 173 4.82 -10.23 10.87
C TYR A 173 4.23 -9.89 12.23
N PRO A 174 2.90 -9.96 12.46
CA PRO A 174 2.35 -9.73 13.79
C PRO A 174 2.84 -10.75 14.82
N ARG A 175 2.97 -12.03 14.43
CA ARG A 175 3.48 -13.07 15.32
C ARG A 175 4.95 -12.86 15.65
N LEU A 176 5.77 -12.52 14.67
CA LEU A 176 7.19 -12.25 14.88
C LEU A 176 7.42 -11.04 15.80
N SER A 177 6.62 -9.98 15.64
CA SER A 177 6.70 -8.80 16.49
C SER A 177 6.26 -9.10 17.93
N ALA A 178 5.29 -9.99 18.14
CA ALA A 178 4.86 -10.44 19.45
C ALA A 178 5.96 -11.21 20.17
N VAL A 179 6.61 -12.18 19.52
CA VAL A 179 7.73 -12.96 20.09
C VAL A 179 8.88 -12.05 20.48
N LYS A 180 9.24 -11.11 19.62
CA LYS A 180 10.33 -10.16 19.93
C LYS A 180 10.01 -9.24 21.10
N SER A 181 8.74 -8.87 21.32
CA SER A 181 8.33 -8.05 22.46
C SER A 181 8.35 -8.86 23.77
N GLU A 182 8.01 -10.16 23.73
CA GLU A 182 8.13 -11.05 24.88
C GLU A 182 9.59 -11.28 25.27
N GLU A 183 10.46 -11.53 24.30
CA GLU A 183 11.91 -11.70 24.53
C GLU A 183 12.53 -10.43 25.12
N SER A 184 12.19 -9.26 24.59
CA SER A 184 12.63 -7.97 25.15
C SER A 184 12.11 -7.74 26.56
N GLY A 185 10.88 -8.13 26.87
CA GLY A 185 10.30 -8.05 28.20
C GLY A 185 10.98 -8.99 29.21
N MET A 186 11.35 -10.19 28.80
CA MET A 186 12.11 -11.14 29.64
C MET A 186 13.52 -10.62 29.97
N VAL A 187 14.23 -10.08 28.98
CA VAL A 187 15.57 -9.49 29.18
C VAL A 187 15.52 -8.28 30.12
N GLU A 188 14.48 -7.46 30.00
CA GLU A 188 14.30 -6.29 30.87
C GLU A 188 13.92 -6.70 32.32
N ALA A 189 13.11 -7.75 32.49
CA ALA A 189 12.78 -8.31 33.79
C ALA A 189 14.02 -8.97 34.46
N GLU A 190 14.82 -9.69 33.70
CA GLU A 190 16.07 -10.28 34.20
C GLU A 190 17.08 -9.21 34.62
N ASN A 191 17.27 -8.17 33.81
CA ASN A 191 18.13 -7.04 34.19
C ASN A 191 17.63 -6.31 35.44
N ARG A 192 16.31 -6.15 35.60
CA ARG A 192 15.72 -5.55 36.80
C ARG A 192 16.01 -6.39 38.05
N ASN A 193 15.88 -7.71 37.96
CA ASN A 193 16.18 -8.61 39.05
C ASN A 193 17.65 -8.59 39.44
N LEU A 194 18.55 -8.49 38.48
CA LEU A 194 20.01 -8.37 38.72
C LEU A 194 20.34 -7.04 39.43
N ILE A 195 19.68 -5.94 39.07
CA ILE A 195 19.90 -4.65 39.74
C ILE A 195 19.38 -4.68 41.18
N VAL A 196 18.19 -5.27 41.39
CA VAL A 196 17.63 -5.40 42.76
C VAL A 196 18.50 -6.26 43.68
N ASN A 197 18.97 -7.41 43.19
CA ASN A 197 19.85 -8.26 43.96
C ASN A 197 21.18 -7.59 44.30
N ARG A 198 21.72 -6.75 43.39
CA ARG A 198 22.99 -6.00 43.63
C ARG A 198 22.83 -4.85 44.65
N GLN A 199 21.61 -4.43 44.94
CA GLN A 199 21.30 -3.40 45.96
C GLN A 199 21.02 -3.98 47.36
N LEU A 200 20.88 -5.31 47.46
CA LEU A 200 20.60 -6.01 48.69
C LEU A 200 21.89 -6.65 49.33
N ASP A 201 22.99 -6.69 48.58
CA ASP A 201 24.35 -7.01 49.05
C ASP A 201 25.13 -5.73 49.41
#